data_f1fb442225419530bf2bf0db6168e365
#
_entry.id   f1fb442225419530bf2bf0db6168e365
#
_cell.length_a   1.000
_cell.length_b   1.000
_cell.length_c   1.000
_cell.angle_alpha   90.00
_cell.angle_beta   90.00
_cell.angle_gamma   90.00
#
_symmetry.space_group_name_H-M   'P 1'
#
loop_
_entity.id
_entity.type
_entity.pdbx_description
1 polymer ?
#
loop_
_entity_poly.entity_id
_entity_poly.type
_entity_poly.pdbx_seq_one_letter_code
_entity_poly.pdbx_strand_id
1 'polypeptide(L)' 'MIKYLEKVKEFQVASGQVVNNKLCFVNRKEEFLRFDLMEEENREYLDACIDNNPLELVDALVDKMYILLGTINTHGL' A
#
# COMPACT_ATOMS: atom_id res chain seq x y z
N MET A 1 0.51 5.51 -13.95
CA MET A 1 0.52 5.69 -12.49
C MET A 1 -0.77 6.31 -11.96
N ILE A 2 -1.21 7.44 -12.52
CA ILE A 2 -2.46 8.12 -12.11
C ILE A 2 -3.66 7.18 -12.17
N LYS A 3 -3.76 6.40 -13.24
CA LYS A 3 -4.85 5.45 -13.44
C LYS A 3 -4.93 4.41 -12.32
N TYR A 4 -3.78 3.90 -11.88
CA TYR A 4 -3.72 2.93 -10.78
C TYR A 4 -4.06 3.58 -9.44
N LEU A 5 -3.62 4.81 -9.23
CA LEU A 5 -3.99 5.58 -8.03
C LEU A 5 -5.51 5.75 -7.93
N GLU A 6 -6.16 6.09 -9.04
CA GLU A 6 -7.61 6.26 -9.06
C GLU A 6 -8.35 4.96 -8.76
N LYS A 7 -7.92 3.84 -9.33
CA LYS A 7 -8.53 2.54 -9.07
C LYS A 7 -8.37 2.10 -7.63
N VAL A 8 -7.20 2.27 -7.07
CA VAL A 8 -6.95 1.95 -5.66
C VAL A 8 -7.81 2.85 -4.78
N LYS A 9 -7.92 4.14 -5.11
CA LYS A 9 -8.74 5.10 -4.36
C LYS A 9 -10.22 4.70 -4.36
N GLU A 10 -10.75 4.27 -5.50
CA GLU A 10 -12.13 3.78 -5.60
C GLU A 10 -12.36 2.62 -4.63
N PHE A 11 -11.44 1.67 -4.60
CA PHE A 11 -11.52 0.53 -3.69
C PHE A 11 -11.45 0.98 -2.23
N GLN A 12 -10.55 1.91 -1.91
CA GLN A 12 -10.39 2.43 -0.55
C GLN A 12 -11.66 3.12 -0.06
N VAL A 13 -12.27 3.96 -0.91
CA VAL A 13 -13.53 4.64 -0.57
C VAL A 13 -14.64 3.62 -0.36
N ALA A 14 -14.77 2.64 -1.25
CA ALA A 14 -15.79 1.61 -1.16
C ALA A 14 -15.66 0.76 0.11
N SER A 15 -14.45 0.53 0.59
CA SER A 15 -14.19 -0.27 1.79
C SER A 15 -14.06 0.56 3.07
N GLY A 16 -14.31 1.86 3.02
CA GLY A 16 -14.30 2.71 4.20
C GLY A 16 -12.93 3.11 4.72
N GLN A 17 -11.91 3.00 3.88
CA GLN A 17 -10.56 3.40 4.28
C GLN A 17 -10.39 4.92 4.21
N VAL A 18 -9.40 5.42 4.95
CA VAL A 18 -9.11 6.86 5.00
C VAL A 18 -8.46 7.30 3.69
N VAL A 19 -9.08 8.28 3.02
CA VAL A 19 -8.59 8.89 1.78
C VAL A 19 -8.74 10.40 1.88
N ASN A 20 -7.73 11.13 1.41
CA ASN A 20 -7.74 12.59 1.40
C ASN A 20 -7.47 13.11 0.00
N ASN A 21 -7.92 14.34 -0.28
CA ASN A 21 -7.76 14.98 -1.59
C ASN A 21 -6.70 16.07 -1.59
N LYS A 22 -6.10 16.36 -0.44
CA LYS A 22 -5.02 17.33 -0.30
C LYS A 22 -3.93 16.71 0.57
N LEU A 23 -2.69 17.02 0.27
CA LEU A 23 -1.55 16.54 1.04
C LEU A 23 -1.75 16.87 2.52
N CYS A 24 -1.72 15.85 3.36
CA CYS A 24 -1.88 16.00 4.80
C CYS A 24 -1.25 14.82 5.54
N PHE A 25 -0.94 15.06 6.80
CA PHE A 25 -0.72 13.95 7.73
C PHE A 25 -2.09 13.51 8.25
N VAL A 26 -2.18 12.24 8.61
CA VAL A 26 -3.39 11.68 9.22
C VAL A 26 -3.11 11.43 10.70
N ASN A 27 -4.05 10.83 11.44
CA ASN A 27 -3.78 10.52 12.84
C ASN A 27 -2.74 9.42 12.98
N ARG A 28 -2.11 9.33 14.14
CA ARG A 28 -1.02 8.36 14.40
C ARG A 28 -1.46 6.92 14.18
N LYS A 29 -2.69 6.60 14.52
CA LYS A 29 -3.22 5.24 14.32
C LYS A 29 -3.19 4.85 12.84
N GLU A 30 -3.62 5.74 11.95
CA GLU A 30 -3.61 5.49 10.51
C GLU A 30 -2.18 5.46 9.96
N GLU A 31 -1.30 6.31 10.47
CA GLU A 31 0.11 6.33 10.05
C GLU A 31 0.82 5.04 10.45
N PHE A 32 0.59 4.54 11.68
CA PHE A 32 1.14 3.27 12.12
C PHE A 32 0.59 2.10 11.31
N LEU A 33 -0.69 2.12 10.98
CA LEU A 33 -1.29 1.10 10.12
C LEU A 33 -0.59 1.06 8.76
N ARG A 34 -0.39 2.22 8.14
CA ARG A 34 0.30 2.31 6.84
C ARG A 34 1.75 1.83 6.93
N PHE A 35 2.44 2.21 7.99
CA PHE A 35 3.80 1.74 8.24
C PHE A 35 3.83 0.21 8.36
N ASP A 36 2.96 -0.37 9.16
CA ASP A 36 2.92 -1.82 9.39
C ASP A 36 2.62 -2.58 8.10
N LEU A 37 1.69 -2.07 7.28
CA LEU A 37 1.37 -2.69 6.00
C LEU A 37 2.56 -2.70 5.05
N MET A 38 3.29 -1.58 4.97
CA MET A 38 4.48 -1.48 4.11
C MET A 38 5.62 -2.37 4.63
N GLU A 39 5.79 -2.45 5.95
CA GLU A 39 6.82 -3.30 6.55
C GLU A 39 6.54 -4.78 6.26
N GLU A 40 5.29 -5.21 6.39
CA GLU A 40 4.88 -6.59 6.09
C GLU A 40 5.21 -6.97 4.65
N GLU A 41 4.92 -6.08 3.69
CA GLU A 41 5.21 -6.35 2.29
C GLU A 41 6.71 -6.39 2.01
N ASN A 42 7.50 -5.58 2.71
CA ASN A 42 8.96 -5.67 2.61
C ASN A 42 9.49 -7.01 3.10
N ARG A 43 8.92 -7.54 4.17
CA ARG A 43 9.30 -8.84 4.72
C ARG A 43 8.94 -9.97 3.76
N GLU A 44 7.74 -9.92 3.19
CA GLU A 44 7.32 -10.91 2.20
C GLU A 44 8.21 -10.91 0.97
N TYR A 45 8.65 -9.74 0.51
CA TYR A 45 9.61 -9.62 -0.57
C TYR A 45 10.92 -10.34 -0.23
N LEU A 46 11.47 -10.07 0.96
CA LEU A 46 12.74 -10.68 1.37
C LEU A 46 12.59 -12.22 1.48
N ASP A 47 11.51 -12.68 2.07
CA ASP A 47 11.23 -14.12 2.22
C ASP A 47 11.15 -14.80 0.86
N ALA A 48 10.48 -14.19 -0.11
CA ALA A 48 10.40 -14.71 -1.47
C ALA A 48 11.78 -14.82 -2.13
N CYS A 49 12.65 -13.83 -1.90
CA CYS A 49 14.02 -13.85 -2.40
C CYS A 49 14.85 -14.95 -1.76
N ILE A 50 14.74 -15.10 -0.44
CA ILE A 50 15.47 -16.15 0.30
C ILE A 50 15.05 -17.53 -0.18
N ASP A 51 13.75 -17.73 -0.43
CA ASP A 51 13.20 -19.01 -0.88
C ASP A 51 13.35 -19.22 -2.38
N ASN A 52 13.88 -18.26 -3.12
CA ASN A 52 14.01 -18.30 -4.58
C ASN A 52 12.67 -18.68 -5.25
N ASN A 53 11.58 -18.10 -4.75
CA ASN A 53 10.24 -18.41 -5.24
C ASN A 53 9.74 -17.26 -6.14
N PRO A 54 9.75 -17.45 -7.49
CA PRO A 54 9.39 -16.37 -8.41
C PRO A 54 7.92 -15.95 -8.33
N LEU A 55 7.00 -16.87 -8.04
CA LEU A 55 5.59 -16.55 -7.90
C LEU A 55 5.37 -15.65 -6.67
N GLU A 56 5.95 -16.03 -5.54
CA GLU A 56 5.87 -15.23 -4.31
C GLU A 56 6.55 -13.87 -4.46
N LEU A 57 7.63 -13.82 -5.25
CA LEU A 57 8.30 -12.56 -5.54
C LEU A 57 7.37 -11.58 -6.28
N VAL A 58 6.68 -12.07 -7.30
CA VAL A 58 5.73 -11.24 -8.06
C VAL A 58 4.60 -10.78 -7.16
N ASP A 59 4.02 -11.69 -6.38
CA ASP A 59 2.92 -11.37 -5.47
C ASP A 59 3.34 -10.30 -4.44
N ALA A 60 4.53 -10.44 -3.85
CA ALA A 60 5.03 -9.48 -2.87
C ALA A 60 5.23 -8.10 -3.47
N LEU A 61 5.77 -8.02 -4.68
CA LEU A 61 5.99 -6.72 -5.34
C LEU A 61 4.68 -6.05 -5.75
N VAL A 62 3.71 -6.81 -6.24
CA VAL A 62 2.38 -6.29 -6.59
C VAL A 62 1.66 -5.78 -5.35
N ASP A 63 1.69 -6.55 -4.27
CA ASP A 63 1.06 -6.16 -3.00
C ASP A 63 1.72 -4.91 -2.42
N LYS A 64 3.05 -4.83 -2.50
CA LYS A 64 3.79 -3.65 -2.06
C LYS A 64 3.37 -2.40 -2.85
N MET A 65 3.23 -2.53 -4.17
CA MET A 65 2.76 -1.43 -5.01
C MET A 65 1.36 -0.99 -4.60
N TYR A 66 0.45 -1.94 -4.37
CA TYR A 66 -0.91 -1.65 -3.94
C TYR A 66 -0.94 -0.89 -2.62
N ILE A 67 -0.17 -1.34 -1.63
CA ILE A 67 -0.10 -0.68 -0.32
C ILE A 67 0.51 0.72 -0.45
N LEU A 68 1.54 0.88 -1.28
CA LEU A 68 2.16 2.20 -1.52
C LEU A 68 1.17 3.18 -2.14
N LEU A 69 0.46 2.75 -3.19
CA LEU A 69 -0.55 3.59 -3.84
C LEU A 69 -1.67 3.97 -2.88
N GLY A 70 -2.11 3.03 -2.04
CA GLY A 70 -3.10 3.29 -1.00
C GLY A 70 -2.61 4.31 0.02
N THR A 71 -1.34 4.22 0.40
CA THR A 71 -0.73 5.16 1.35
C THR A 71 -0.66 6.57 0.75
N ILE A 72 -0.31 6.67 -0.53
CA ILE A 72 -0.32 7.94 -1.26
C ILE A 72 -1.72 8.57 -1.22
N ASN A 73 -2.76 7.78 -1.49
CA ASN A 73 -4.14 8.26 -1.45
C ASN A 73 -4.58 8.66 -0.03
N THR A 74 -4.14 7.92 0.98
CA THR A 74 -4.43 8.26 2.38
C THR A 74 -3.90 9.66 2.73
N HIS A 75 -2.70 9.98 2.26
CA HIS A 75 -2.07 11.28 2.51
C HIS A 75 -2.46 12.37 1.51
N GLY A 76 -3.26 12.07 0.50
CA GLY A 76 -3.82 13.07 -0.41
C GLY A 76 -2.85 13.59 -1.47
N LEU A 77 -1.86 12.82 -1.80
CA LEU A 77 -0.91 13.20 -2.85
C LEU A 77 -1.50 13.11 -4.24
#